data_9a46c3aa6df36b38dfae198b6e86d355
#
_entry.id   9a46c3aa6df36b38dfae198b6e86d355
#
_cell.length_a   1.000
_cell.length_b   1.000
_cell.length_c   1.000
_cell.angle_alpha   90.00
_cell.angle_beta   90.00
_cell.angle_gamma   90.00
#
_symmetry.space_group_name_H-M   'P 1'
#
loop_
_entity.id
_entity.type
_entity.pdbx_description
1 polymer ?
#
loop_
_entity_poly.entity_id
_entity_poly.type
_entity_poly.pdbx_seq_one_letter_code
_entity_poly.pdbx_strand_id
1 'polypeptide(L)'
;TSRRSDFIEDAEWHNEWWDIDDGQLSELQDLSTLTPRSDLLKLLRSINDEREDGTESLVYPIYGPTGIGKTTLLKQFVAAILEQDLVEFEPGHRDLEILSSVDPRQVLYVPLEESLYHLEPSNQSINNLENVIDYFRSHVAPRRGRKYIVLDDVGALRLDEHEQRALLDLVEDDTYLLLTGIVKSQVDFGEISEADNPEIEWPHAMLPMKFIDTVQQDAYDESALVDANDDLALRVESHRTTSMEGDSLIDSVRSNLSDSESLDEAVTSLNQLHFEVFSDVERDGLYEAAREYLQKGGVFLRAKETPVKNELIRSHFLLYLYKELAKYESIQRPENLHRIASIAASQAGDELRYTDMSEQLEVDRRTVDSYLSVLDEGLSVSESHDFSLQRHRRTRLYLRNPRHVVLLSQRQEHHGFETYELTRSLNHEFEYKLAKTVAFDHTKRLAWKVGNSESEDSSVEYVET
;
A
#
# COMPACT_ATOMS: atom_id res chain seq x y z
N THR A 1 -20.20 -4.11 32.98
CA THR A 1 -19.02 -4.72 33.65
C THR A 1 -18.54 -6.01 32.94
N SER A 2 -19.42 -6.87 32.38
CA SER A 2 -18.96 -8.08 31.69
C SER A 2 -18.33 -7.76 30.31
N ARG A 3 -18.85 -6.81 29.55
CA ARG A 3 -18.33 -6.47 28.22
C ARG A 3 -16.95 -5.79 28.23
N ARG A 4 -16.64 -4.98 29.25
CA ARG A 4 -15.32 -4.35 29.38
C ARG A 4 -14.22 -5.40 29.57
N SER A 5 -14.50 -6.50 30.27
CA SER A 5 -13.54 -7.60 30.44
C SER A 5 -13.27 -8.31 29.12
N ASP A 6 -14.28 -8.44 28.26
CA ASP A 6 -14.16 -9.15 26.99
C ASP A 6 -13.16 -8.45 26.03
N PHE A 7 -13.19 -7.10 25.95
CA PHE A 7 -12.26 -6.32 25.15
C PHE A 7 -10.83 -6.31 25.71
N ILE A 8 -10.68 -6.39 27.03
CA ILE A 8 -9.37 -6.50 27.68
C ILE A 8 -8.78 -7.88 27.44
N GLU A 9 -9.56 -8.95 27.59
CA GLU A 9 -9.14 -10.32 27.31
C GLU A 9 -8.77 -10.50 25.83
N ASP A 10 -9.51 -9.90 24.91
CA ASP A 10 -9.22 -9.86 23.48
C ASP A 10 -7.86 -9.15 23.20
N ALA A 11 -7.62 -8.00 23.85
CA ALA A 11 -6.36 -7.30 23.73
C ALA A 11 -5.19 -8.10 24.33
N GLU A 12 -5.35 -8.75 25.47
CA GLU A 12 -4.33 -9.63 26.06
C GLU A 12 -4.01 -10.80 25.13
N TRP A 13 -5.01 -11.36 24.46
CA TRP A 13 -4.82 -12.44 23.48
C TRP A 13 -3.97 -12.00 22.28
N HIS A 14 -4.19 -10.78 21.77
CA HIS A 14 -3.46 -10.26 20.59
C HIS A 14 -2.09 -9.68 20.94
N ASN A 15 -1.75 -9.52 22.23
CA ASN A 15 -0.49 -8.96 22.71
C ASN A 15 0.24 -9.95 23.62
N GLU A 16 0.50 -11.16 23.11
CA GLU A 16 1.15 -12.25 23.86
C GLU A 16 2.52 -11.86 24.44
N TRP A 17 3.18 -10.81 23.90
CA TRP A 17 4.46 -10.30 24.38
C TRP A 17 4.40 -9.51 25.71
N TRP A 18 3.20 -9.26 26.25
CA TRP A 18 3.07 -8.63 27.56
C TRP A 18 3.48 -9.54 28.72
N ASP A 19 3.31 -10.85 28.57
CA ASP A 19 3.51 -11.88 29.59
C ASP A 19 4.76 -12.74 29.38
N ILE A 20 5.77 -12.26 28.65
CA ILE A 20 6.94 -13.06 28.30
C ILE A 20 7.80 -13.37 29.51
N ASP A 21 7.59 -14.57 30.12
CA ASP A 21 8.60 -15.21 30.96
C ASP A 21 9.54 -16.13 30.13
N ASP A 22 9.20 -16.53 28.91
CA ASP A 22 9.95 -17.48 28.08
C ASP A 22 9.85 -17.20 26.55
N GLY A 23 10.22 -16.04 26.08
CA GLY A 23 10.84 -15.79 24.79
C GLY A 23 10.23 -16.34 23.49
N GLN A 24 8.98 -16.76 23.40
CA GLN A 24 8.37 -17.25 22.16
C GLN A 24 7.22 -16.35 21.71
N LEU A 25 7.50 -15.49 20.72
CA LEU A 25 6.52 -14.70 20.00
C LEU A 25 6.00 -15.51 18.81
N SER A 26 5.07 -16.44 19.03
CA SER A 26 4.67 -17.43 18.01
C SER A 26 4.04 -16.79 16.79
N GLU A 27 3.20 -15.77 16.97
CA GLU A 27 2.59 -15.05 15.83
C GLU A 27 3.58 -14.19 15.05
N LEU A 28 4.62 -13.65 15.72
CA LEU A 28 5.63 -12.83 15.08
C LEU A 28 6.75 -13.66 14.43
N GLN A 29 7.02 -14.88 14.93
CA GLN A 29 8.03 -15.77 14.35
C GLN A 29 7.71 -16.20 12.92
N ASP A 30 6.45 -16.39 12.59
CA ASP A 30 6.02 -16.71 11.21
C ASP A 30 6.31 -15.59 10.22
N LEU A 31 6.47 -14.34 10.70
CA LEU A 31 6.78 -13.16 9.90
C LEU A 31 8.27 -12.99 9.63
N SER A 32 9.14 -13.61 10.43
CA SER A 32 10.61 -13.58 10.26
C SER A 32 11.06 -14.18 8.93
N THR A 33 10.24 -15.08 8.36
CA THR A 33 10.50 -15.69 7.05
C THR A 33 10.07 -14.81 5.87
N LEU A 34 9.42 -13.67 6.11
CA LEU A 34 8.99 -12.74 5.08
C LEU A 34 9.98 -11.60 4.94
N THR A 35 10.55 -11.48 3.76
CA THR A 35 11.34 -10.30 3.40
C THR A 35 10.50 -9.03 3.58
N PRO A 36 10.98 -8.05 4.34
CA PRO A 36 10.23 -6.83 4.59
C PRO A 36 10.11 -6.00 3.30
N ARG A 37 8.95 -5.39 3.12
CA ARG A 37 8.72 -4.43 2.03
C ARG A 37 9.49 -3.13 2.28
N SER A 38 9.78 -2.39 1.21
CA SER A 38 10.34 -1.04 1.30
C SER A 38 9.51 -0.08 2.15
N ASP A 39 8.20 -0.34 2.29
CA ASP A 39 7.30 0.41 3.16
C ASP A 39 7.66 0.29 4.64
N LEU A 40 8.11 -0.90 5.09
CA LEU A 40 8.59 -1.09 6.47
C LEU A 40 9.84 -0.26 6.76
N LEU A 41 10.79 -0.23 5.81
CA LEU A 41 12.01 0.56 5.95
C LEU A 41 11.70 2.05 6.05
N LYS A 42 10.76 2.55 5.26
CA LYS A 42 10.31 3.95 5.33
C LYS A 42 9.67 4.26 6.67
N LEU A 43 8.76 3.39 7.13
CA LEU A 43 8.10 3.53 8.43
C LEU A 43 9.11 3.59 9.57
N LEU A 44 10.07 2.66 9.59
CA LEU A 44 11.10 2.62 10.63
C LEU A 44 12.03 3.85 10.60
N ARG A 45 12.40 4.34 9.40
CA ARG A 45 13.19 5.57 9.26
C ARG A 45 12.42 6.78 9.76
N SER A 46 11.19 6.98 9.30
CA SER A 46 10.34 8.09 9.76
C SER A 46 10.20 8.10 11.28
N ILE A 47 9.92 6.95 11.90
CA ILE A 47 9.81 6.87 13.36
C ILE A 47 11.15 7.12 14.07
N ASN A 48 12.29 6.72 13.49
CA ASN A 48 13.59 7.04 14.05
C ASN A 48 13.90 8.53 13.95
N ASP A 49 13.67 9.15 12.79
CA ASP A 49 13.92 10.57 12.57
C ASP A 49 13.09 11.41 13.55
N GLU A 50 11.80 11.10 13.72
CA GLU A 50 10.93 11.77 14.69
C GLU A 50 11.40 11.61 16.15
N ARG A 51 11.95 10.45 16.48
CA ARG A 51 12.54 10.24 17.84
C ARG A 51 13.81 11.03 18.06
N GLU A 52 14.67 11.14 17.06
CA GLU A 52 15.91 11.92 17.12
C GLU A 52 15.60 13.41 17.21
N ASP A 53 14.58 13.88 16.51
CA ASP A 53 14.11 15.26 16.56
C ASP A 53 13.40 15.62 17.88
N GLY A 54 13.05 14.59 18.67
CA GLY A 54 12.48 14.75 20.00
C GLY A 54 10.96 14.93 20.00
N THR A 55 10.29 14.51 18.93
CA THR A 55 8.81 14.52 18.84
C THR A 55 8.18 13.74 19.98
N GLU A 56 7.32 14.41 20.75
CA GLU A 56 6.72 13.84 21.96
C GLU A 56 5.63 12.84 21.62
N SER A 57 4.76 13.17 20.68
CA SER A 57 3.66 12.30 20.22
C SER A 57 3.49 12.37 18.71
N LEU A 58 3.18 11.23 18.10
CA LEU A 58 3.12 11.06 16.65
C LEU A 58 1.92 10.23 16.23
N VAL A 59 1.29 10.61 15.13
CA VAL A 59 0.32 9.78 14.42
C VAL A 59 0.88 9.42 13.05
N TYR A 60 1.02 8.13 12.76
CA TYR A 60 1.49 7.62 11.49
C TYR A 60 0.37 6.87 10.76
N PRO A 61 -0.34 7.52 9.84
CA PRO A 61 -1.46 6.93 9.14
C PRO A 61 -1.01 6.18 7.87
N ILE A 62 -1.59 4.99 7.65
CA ILE A 62 -1.32 4.13 6.49
C ILE A 62 -2.65 3.73 5.86
N TYR A 63 -2.76 3.76 4.54
CA TYR A 63 -3.95 3.29 3.86
C TYR A 63 -3.64 2.48 2.59
N GLY A 64 -4.60 1.68 2.15
CA GLY A 64 -4.48 0.89 0.95
C GLY A 64 -5.51 -0.23 0.85
N PRO A 65 -5.67 -0.83 -0.32
CA PRO A 65 -6.66 -1.88 -0.56
C PRO A 65 -6.48 -3.07 0.39
N THR A 66 -7.58 -3.78 0.63
CA THR A 66 -7.53 -5.04 1.37
C THR A 66 -6.68 -6.08 0.64
N GLY A 67 -5.92 -6.85 1.41
CA GLY A 67 -4.99 -7.85 0.88
C GLY A 67 -3.65 -7.29 0.38
N ILE A 68 -3.39 -5.97 0.52
CA ILE A 68 -2.13 -5.36 0.11
C ILE A 68 -0.96 -5.65 1.08
N GLY A 69 -1.27 -6.12 2.29
CA GLY A 69 -0.28 -6.49 3.32
C GLY A 69 -0.11 -5.45 4.44
N LYS A 70 -1.10 -4.60 4.71
CA LYS A 70 -1.06 -3.62 5.82
C LYS A 70 -0.85 -4.29 7.18
N THR A 71 -1.66 -5.30 7.50
CA THR A 71 -1.52 -6.10 8.73
C THR A 71 -0.15 -6.73 8.86
N THR A 72 0.39 -7.26 7.76
CA THR A 72 1.75 -7.82 7.74
C THR A 72 2.80 -6.74 8.03
N LEU A 73 2.66 -5.55 7.43
CA LEU A 73 3.55 -4.42 7.68
C LEU A 73 3.54 -4.01 9.15
N LEU A 74 2.36 -3.88 9.76
CA LEU A 74 2.23 -3.50 11.17
C LEU A 74 2.82 -4.58 12.10
N LYS A 75 2.56 -5.84 11.84
CA LYS A 75 3.14 -6.95 12.62
C LYS A 75 4.67 -7.04 12.44
N GLN A 76 5.19 -6.82 11.22
CA GLN A 76 6.64 -6.72 11.01
C GLN A 76 7.25 -5.51 11.72
N PHE A 77 6.53 -4.39 11.78
CA PHE A 77 6.96 -3.24 12.57
C PHE A 77 7.05 -3.59 14.06
N VAL A 78 6.01 -4.22 14.63
CA VAL A 78 6.02 -4.68 16.02
C VAL A 78 7.19 -5.64 16.27
N ALA A 79 7.40 -6.63 15.38
CA ALA A 79 8.52 -7.55 15.48
C ALA A 79 9.88 -6.82 15.48
N ALA A 80 10.05 -5.85 14.58
CA ALA A 80 11.30 -5.11 14.44
C ALA A 80 11.64 -4.25 15.68
N ILE A 81 10.64 -3.67 16.36
CA ILE A 81 10.87 -2.86 17.55
C ILE A 81 11.03 -3.69 18.83
N LEU A 82 10.45 -4.91 18.88
CA LEU A 82 10.57 -5.81 20.02
C LEU A 82 11.89 -6.59 20.00
N GLU A 83 12.20 -7.20 18.86
CA GLU A 83 13.42 -7.97 18.64
C GLU A 83 13.96 -7.71 17.24
N GLN A 84 15.10 -7.06 17.12
CA GLN A 84 15.71 -6.69 15.84
C GLN A 84 16.03 -7.91 14.95
N ASP A 85 16.28 -9.06 15.54
CA ASP A 85 16.63 -10.29 14.83
C ASP A 85 15.42 -11.01 14.21
N LEU A 86 14.18 -10.61 14.52
CA LEU A 86 12.97 -11.20 13.94
C LEU A 86 12.68 -10.72 12.52
N VAL A 87 13.34 -9.66 12.06
CA VAL A 87 13.19 -9.15 10.69
C VAL A 87 14.58 -9.09 10.06
N GLU A 88 14.82 -9.97 9.08
CA GLU A 88 16.07 -9.94 8.32
C GLU A 88 16.03 -8.76 7.34
N PHE A 89 16.89 -7.77 7.57
CA PHE A 89 17.16 -6.70 6.63
C PHE A 89 18.37 -7.06 5.78
N GLU A 90 18.32 -6.74 4.50
CA GLU A 90 19.48 -6.91 3.62
C GLU A 90 20.73 -6.14 4.11
N PRO A 91 21.95 -6.59 3.77
CA PRO A 91 23.18 -6.03 4.32
C PRO A 91 23.38 -4.52 4.15
N GLY A 92 22.75 -3.91 3.15
CA GLY A 92 22.79 -2.46 2.91
C GLY A 92 21.93 -1.62 3.88
N HIS A 93 21.09 -2.25 4.69
CA HIS A 93 20.19 -1.58 5.63
C HIS A 93 20.62 -1.72 7.10
N ARG A 94 21.82 -2.26 7.34
CA ARG A 94 22.36 -2.43 8.71
C ARG A 94 22.60 -1.13 9.48
N ASP A 95 22.65 0.00 8.78
CA ASP A 95 22.79 1.34 9.38
C ASP A 95 21.49 1.90 9.97
N LEU A 96 20.36 1.22 9.76
CA LEU A 96 19.21 1.44 10.60
C LEU A 96 19.54 0.83 11.98
N GLU A 97 20.23 1.57 12.84
CA GLU A 97 20.21 1.35 14.29
C GLU A 97 18.76 1.54 14.74
N ILE A 98 17.94 0.59 14.33
CA ILE A 98 16.54 0.56 14.67
C ILE A 98 16.48 0.42 16.16
N LEU A 99 16.00 1.52 16.77
CA LEU A 99 15.42 1.53 18.07
C LEU A 99 16.02 0.46 19.02
N SER A 100 16.90 0.85 19.90
CA SER A 100 17.23 -0.01 21.05
C SER A 100 15.96 -0.72 21.51
N SER A 101 15.99 -2.03 21.68
CA SER A 101 14.84 -2.90 21.97
C SER A 101 13.82 -2.21 22.89
N VAL A 102 12.61 -2.07 22.39
CA VAL A 102 11.48 -1.49 23.11
C VAL A 102 11.00 -2.52 24.14
N ASP A 103 10.74 -2.11 25.39
CA ASP A 103 10.11 -3.02 26.37
C ASP A 103 8.78 -3.55 25.76
N PRO A 104 8.57 -4.86 25.67
CA PRO A 104 7.35 -5.43 25.10
C PRO A 104 6.05 -4.85 25.66
N ARG A 105 6.06 -4.45 26.92
CA ARG A 105 4.92 -3.80 27.56
C ARG A 105 4.69 -2.34 27.13
N GLN A 106 5.54 -1.76 26.29
CA GLN A 106 5.33 -0.45 25.68
C GLN A 106 4.55 -0.52 24.35
N VAL A 107 4.23 -1.73 23.88
CA VAL A 107 3.58 -1.94 22.58
C VAL A 107 2.19 -2.53 22.78
N LEU A 108 1.16 -1.85 22.24
CA LEU A 108 -0.22 -2.32 22.13
C LEU A 108 -0.58 -2.48 20.67
N TYR A 109 -0.97 -3.68 20.25
CA TYR A 109 -1.53 -3.97 18.92
C TYR A 109 -3.01 -4.33 19.05
N VAL A 110 -3.87 -3.69 18.25
CA VAL A 110 -5.31 -3.94 18.24
C VAL A 110 -5.78 -4.19 16.81
N PRO A 111 -6.11 -5.44 16.43
CA PRO A 111 -6.70 -5.77 15.14
C PRO A 111 -8.21 -5.48 15.16
N LEU A 112 -8.63 -4.31 14.74
CA LEU A 112 -10.00 -3.84 14.86
C LEU A 112 -11.00 -4.62 14.00
N GLU A 113 -10.56 -5.20 12.88
CA GLU A 113 -11.42 -6.04 12.03
C GLU A 113 -11.61 -7.44 12.63
N GLU A 114 -10.58 -8.03 13.21
CA GLU A 114 -10.60 -9.40 13.78
C GLU A 114 -11.19 -9.44 15.21
N SER A 115 -11.24 -8.29 15.86
CA SER A 115 -11.67 -8.17 17.25
C SER A 115 -13.17 -7.89 17.39
N LEU A 116 -13.62 -7.72 18.62
CA LEU A 116 -15.02 -7.46 18.95
C LEU A 116 -15.51 -6.09 18.47
N TYR A 117 -14.61 -5.17 18.10
CA TYR A 117 -14.92 -3.78 17.77
C TYR A 117 -15.85 -3.64 16.57
N HIS A 118 -15.66 -4.42 15.51
CA HIS A 118 -16.47 -4.30 14.29
C HIS A 118 -17.93 -4.76 14.48
N LEU A 119 -18.25 -5.41 15.59
CA LEU A 119 -19.59 -5.87 15.94
C LEU A 119 -20.40 -4.83 16.69
N GLU A 120 -19.75 -3.80 17.21
CA GLU A 120 -20.40 -2.76 18.00
C GLU A 120 -20.76 -1.52 17.14
N PRO A 121 -21.77 -0.72 17.55
CA PRO A 121 -21.99 0.60 16.96
C PRO A 121 -20.75 1.51 17.14
N SER A 122 -20.46 2.41 16.20
CA SER A 122 -19.24 3.23 16.18
C SER A 122 -18.99 3.96 17.50
N ASN A 123 -20.00 4.63 18.06
CA ASN A 123 -19.89 5.36 19.32
C ASN A 123 -19.55 4.48 20.54
N GLN A 124 -19.84 3.19 20.49
CA GLN A 124 -19.45 2.23 21.54
C GLN A 124 -18.05 1.68 21.27
N SER A 125 -17.66 1.54 20.01
CA SER A 125 -16.35 1.04 19.61
C SER A 125 -15.24 1.97 20.08
N ILE A 126 -15.37 3.28 19.91
CA ILE A 126 -14.42 4.27 20.44
C ILE A 126 -14.29 4.17 21.96
N ASN A 127 -15.41 4.14 22.70
CA ASN A 127 -15.36 4.02 24.15
C ASN A 127 -14.73 2.70 24.62
N ASN A 128 -14.92 1.61 23.86
CA ASN A 128 -14.28 0.32 24.16
C ASN A 128 -12.78 0.37 23.89
N LEU A 129 -12.37 1.01 22.79
CA LEU A 129 -10.96 1.25 22.46
C LEU A 129 -10.28 2.12 23.53
N GLU A 130 -10.92 3.21 23.95
CA GLU A 130 -10.45 4.06 25.06
C GLU A 130 -10.22 3.23 26.33
N ASN A 131 -11.18 2.38 26.71
CA ASN A 131 -11.04 1.50 27.87
C ASN A 131 -9.86 0.53 27.77
N VAL A 132 -9.56 0.01 26.56
CA VAL A 132 -8.40 -0.88 26.32
C VAL A 132 -7.10 -0.09 26.42
N ILE A 133 -7.04 1.10 25.83
CA ILE A 133 -5.87 1.98 25.90
C ILE A 133 -5.61 2.41 27.36
N ASP A 134 -6.65 2.77 28.09
CA ASP A 134 -6.55 3.11 29.52
C ASP A 134 -6.05 1.92 30.36
N TYR A 135 -6.55 0.73 30.08
CA TYR A 135 -6.06 -0.49 30.72
C TYR A 135 -4.58 -0.72 30.41
N PHE A 136 -4.19 -0.64 29.15
CA PHE A 136 -2.81 -0.77 28.71
C PHE A 136 -1.91 0.22 29.45
N ARG A 137 -2.27 1.51 29.48
CA ARG A 137 -1.47 2.57 30.14
C ARG A 137 -1.36 2.41 31.65
N SER A 138 -2.45 1.97 32.30
CA SER A 138 -2.51 1.93 33.75
C SER A 138 -2.03 0.61 34.37
N HIS A 139 -2.11 -0.50 33.63
CA HIS A 139 -1.84 -1.85 34.17
C HIS A 139 -0.69 -2.58 33.47
N VAL A 140 -0.43 -2.29 32.19
CA VAL A 140 0.57 -3.00 31.39
C VAL A 140 1.81 -2.14 31.16
N ALA A 141 1.62 -0.94 30.60
CA ALA A 141 2.71 -0.10 30.18
C ALA A 141 3.55 0.42 31.36
N PRO A 142 4.88 0.50 31.23
CA PRO A 142 5.71 1.14 32.21
C PRO A 142 5.36 2.64 32.30
N ARG A 143 5.53 3.21 33.52
CA ARG A 143 5.19 4.62 33.78
C ARG A 143 6.03 5.62 32.99
N ARG A 144 7.19 5.21 32.55
CA ARG A 144 8.13 6.04 31.77
C ARG A 144 8.47 5.33 30.48
N GLY A 145 8.74 6.11 29.46
CA GLY A 145 9.09 5.62 28.14
C GLY A 145 7.94 5.73 27.15
N ARG A 146 8.32 5.76 25.89
CA ARG A 146 7.40 5.93 24.76
C ARG A 146 6.51 4.70 24.60
N LYS A 147 5.26 4.93 24.29
CA LYS A 147 4.26 3.89 24.03
C LYS A 147 3.95 3.84 22.56
N TYR A 148 3.89 2.64 22.02
CA TYR A 148 3.53 2.39 20.63
C TYR A 148 2.14 1.73 20.59
N ILE A 149 1.17 2.44 20.05
CA ILE A 149 -0.19 1.95 19.86
C ILE A 149 -0.39 1.69 18.38
N VAL A 150 -0.74 0.46 18.03
CA VAL A 150 -0.88 0.01 16.64
C VAL A 150 -2.31 -0.45 16.42
N LEU A 151 -3.06 0.30 15.63
CA LEU A 151 -4.47 0.04 15.31
C LEU A 151 -4.58 -0.47 13.86
N ASP A 152 -4.95 -1.72 13.70
CA ASP A 152 -5.10 -2.32 12.39
C ASP A 152 -6.56 -2.26 11.93
N ASP A 153 -6.78 -1.56 10.80
CA ASP A 153 -8.06 -1.31 10.14
C ASP A 153 -9.06 -0.46 10.96
N VAL A 154 -8.74 0.83 11.13
CA VAL A 154 -9.66 1.79 11.76
C VAL A 154 -10.96 1.99 10.96
N GLY A 155 -10.99 1.60 9.68
CA GLY A 155 -12.20 1.59 8.86
C GLY A 155 -13.30 0.69 9.40
N ALA A 156 -12.94 -0.33 10.19
CA ALA A 156 -13.89 -1.19 10.90
C ALA A 156 -14.74 -0.42 11.92
N LEU A 157 -14.19 0.65 12.51
CA LEU A 157 -14.89 1.50 13.49
C LEU A 157 -15.91 2.43 12.87
N ARG A 158 -15.80 2.76 11.56
CA ARG A 158 -16.68 3.67 10.83
C ARG A 158 -16.86 5.03 11.51
N LEU A 159 -15.74 5.64 11.83
CA LEU A 159 -15.70 6.90 12.58
C LEU A 159 -16.25 8.06 11.74
N ASP A 160 -17.08 8.88 12.34
CA ASP A 160 -17.37 10.22 11.82
C ASP A 160 -16.28 11.22 12.27
N GLU A 161 -16.33 12.47 11.79
CA GLU A 161 -15.33 13.48 12.12
C GLU A 161 -15.15 13.72 13.63
N HIS A 162 -16.26 13.62 14.40
CA HIS A 162 -16.19 13.78 15.85
C HIS A 162 -15.50 12.60 16.51
N GLU A 163 -15.77 11.40 16.03
CA GLU A 163 -15.15 10.17 16.52
C GLU A 163 -13.68 10.07 16.10
N GLN A 164 -13.31 10.60 14.92
CA GLN A 164 -11.91 10.76 14.51
C GLN A 164 -11.15 11.71 15.44
N ARG A 165 -11.76 12.82 15.85
CA ARG A 165 -11.17 13.69 16.89
C ARG A 165 -11.00 12.97 18.21
N ALA A 166 -12.00 12.22 18.65
CA ALA A 166 -11.91 11.42 19.86
C ALA A 166 -10.80 10.37 19.79
N LEU A 167 -10.51 9.83 18.60
CA LEU A 167 -9.36 8.94 18.38
C LEU A 167 -8.02 9.68 18.58
N LEU A 168 -7.90 10.90 18.06
CA LEU A 168 -6.71 11.73 18.28
C LEU A 168 -6.52 12.11 19.75
N ASP A 169 -7.62 12.37 20.47
CA ASP A 169 -7.58 12.68 21.90
C ASP A 169 -7.03 11.51 22.77
N LEU A 170 -6.99 10.29 22.21
CA LEU A 170 -6.35 9.15 22.85
C LEU A 170 -4.81 9.18 22.73
N VAL A 171 -4.25 10.06 21.91
CA VAL A 171 -2.80 10.21 21.77
C VAL A 171 -2.29 11.19 22.82
N GLU A 172 -1.74 10.65 23.90
CA GLU A 172 -1.10 11.43 24.96
C GLU A 172 0.38 11.69 24.62
N ASP A 173 1.00 12.58 25.40
CA ASP A 173 2.46 12.72 25.39
C ASP A 173 3.12 11.34 25.58
N ASP A 174 4.26 11.12 24.95
CA ASP A 174 4.95 9.83 24.89
C ASP A 174 4.24 8.74 24.06
N THR A 175 3.24 9.05 23.23
CA THR A 175 2.51 8.06 22.46
C THR A 175 2.76 8.21 20.96
N TYR A 176 3.19 7.12 20.31
CA TYR A 176 3.23 6.98 18.88
C TYR A 176 2.10 6.05 18.44
N LEU A 177 1.15 6.61 17.68
CA LEU A 177 0.00 5.92 17.15
C LEU A 177 0.22 5.57 15.67
N LEU A 178 0.27 4.28 15.36
CA LEU A 178 0.25 3.77 14.00
C LEU A 178 -1.14 3.23 13.71
N LEU A 179 -1.69 3.59 12.55
CA LEU A 179 -3.03 3.11 12.21
C LEU A 179 -3.18 2.84 10.72
N THR A 180 -4.03 1.89 10.38
CA THR A 180 -4.31 1.54 8.99
C THR A 180 -5.77 1.72 8.63
N GLY A 181 -6.03 2.09 7.37
CA GLY A 181 -7.34 2.17 6.75
C GLY A 181 -7.35 1.63 5.32
N ILE A 182 -8.52 1.60 4.69
CA ILE A 182 -8.66 1.16 3.29
C ILE A 182 -8.58 2.31 2.30
N VAL A 183 -8.97 3.51 2.70
CA VAL A 183 -8.94 4.75 1.91
C VAL A 183 -8.33 5.88 2.72
N LYS A 184 -7.79 6.89 2.03
CA LYS A 184 -7.10 8.02 2.65
C LYS A 184 -7.95 8.73 3.69
N SER A 185 -9.19 9.07 3.36
CA SER A 185 -10.09 9.83 4.23
C SER A 185 -10.44 9.17 5.57
N GLN A 186 -10.25 7.85 5.71
CA GLN A 186 -10.37 7.18 7.01
C GLN A 186 -9.22 7.47 7.97
N VAL A 187 -8.09 7.87 7.46
CA VAL A 187 -6.83 8.05 8.20
C VAL A 187 -6.21 9.44 8.01
N ASP A 188 -6.83 10.33 7.26
CA ASP A 188 -6.40 11.70 7.06
C ASP A 188 -6.98 12.60 8.15
N PHE A 189 -6.16 12.93 9.12
CA PHE A 189 -6.52 13.77 10.26
C PHE A 189 -6.05 15.22 10.11
N GLY A 190 -5.41 15.58 8.98
CA GLY A 190 -4.78 16.88 8.79
C GLY A 190 -5.73 18.07 8.88
N GLU A 191 -6.98 17.91 8.41
CA GLU A 191 -8.01 18.96 8.52
C GLU A 191 -8.70 18.99 9.90
N ILE A 192 -8.55 17.93 10.68
CA ILE A 192 -9.26 17.74 11.96
C ILE A 192 -8.42 18.25 13.13
N SER A 193 -7.09 18.19 13.01
CA SER A 193 -6.18 18.63 14.06
C SER A 193 -6.04 20.16 14.05
N GLU A 194 -6.44 20.80 15.12
CA GLU A 194 -6.26 22.24 15.37
C GLU A 194 -4.99 22.54 16.20
N ALA A 195 -4.27 21.51 16.63
CA ALA A 195 -3.12 21.59 17.51
C ALA A 195 -1.85 21.02 16.86
N ASP A 196 -0.70 21.60 17.22
CA ASP A 196 0.62 21.08 16.80
C ASP A 196 1.01 19.76 17.50
N ASN A 197 0.16 19.21 18.34
CA ASN A 197 0.38 17.99 19.11
C ASN A 197 -0.91 17.15 19.16
N PRO A 198 -0.92 15.87 18.75
CA PRO A 198 0.22 15.11 18.21
C PRO A 198 0.68 15.61 16.85
N GLU A 199 1.94 15.40 16.50
CA GLU A 199 2.41 15.54 15.13
C GLU A 199 1.75 14.46 14.27
N ILE A 200 1.23 14.87 13.10
CA ILE A 200 0.51 13.97 12.20
C ILE A 200 1.29 13.86 10.91
N GLU A 201 1.84 12.68 10.69
CA GLU A 201 2.46 12.36 9.42
C GLU A 201 1.43 12.32 8.27
N TRP A 202 1.91 12.58 7.10
CA TRP A 202 1.11 12.49 5.90
C TRP A 202 0.64 11.05 5.65
N PRO A 203 -0.64 10.80 5.32
CA PRO A 203 -1.12 9.45 5.11
C PRO A 203 -0.31 8.68 4.06
N HIS A 204 0.33 7.60 4.49
CA HIS A 204 1.15 6.76 3.62
C HIS A 204 0.30 5.78 2.82
N ALA A 205 0.30 5.93 1.48
CA ALA A 205 -0.38 5.01 0.58
C ALA A 205 0.40 3.71 0.38
N MET A 206 -0.18 2.60 0.79
CA MET A 206 0.38 1.29 0.56
C MET A 206 -0.16 0.70 -0.75
N LEU A 207 0.65 0.75 -1.79
CA LEU A 207 0.33 0.27 -3.14
C LEU A 207 0.82 -1.17 -3.37
N PRO A 208 0.36 -1.85 -4.42
CA PRO A 208 0.98 -3.11 -4.85
C PRO A 208 2.49 -2.96 -5.00
N MET A 209 3.27 -3.99 -4.67
CA MET A 209 4.72 -3.93 -4.81
C MET A 209 5.13 -3.55 -6.23
N LYS A 210 6.12 -2.69 -6.36
CA LYS A 210 6.70 -2.33 -7.66
C LYS A 210 7.52 -3.50 -8.22
N PHE A 211 7.80 -3.46 -9.51
CA PHE A 211 8.65 -4.44 -10.17
C PHE A 211 9.97 -4.67 -9.41
N ILE A 212 10.66 -3.59 -9.04
CA ILE A 212 11.93 -3.71 -8.32
C ILE A 212 11.78 -4.33 -6.93
N ASP A 213 10.71 -4.01 -6.20
CA ASP A 213 10.47 -4.59 -4.89
C ASP A 213 10.20 -6.11 -5.00
N THR A 214 9.56 -6.56 -6.10
CA THR A 214 9.33 -8.00 -6.35
C THR A 214 10.60 -8.74 -6.73
N VAL A 215 11.50 -8.09 -7.45
CA VAL A 215 12.81 -8.63 -7.79
C VAL A 215 13.68 -8.78 -6.53
N GLN A 216 13.73 -7.76 -5.68
CA GLN A 216 14.51 -7.76 -4.44
C GLN A 216 14.02 -8.78 -3.40
N GLN A 217 12.72 -9.10 -3.42
CA GLN A 217 12.11 -9.96 -2.39
C GLN A 217 12.05 -11.44 -2.76
N ASP A 218 12.61 -11.83 -3.89
CA ASP A 218 12.48 -13.22 -4.36
C ASP A 218 11.02 -13.72 -4.30
N ALA A 219 10.12 -12.79 -4.68
CA ALA A 219 8.69 -12.89 -4.37
C ALA A 219 7.97 -14.01 -5.15
N TYR A 220 8.65 -14.60 -6.11
CA TYR A 220 8.13 -15.67 -6.95
C TYR A 220 8.99 -16.91 -6.80
N ASP A 221 8.44 -17.96 -6.18
CA ASP A 221 9.09 -19.27 -6.13
C ASP A 221 9.42 -19.77 -7.55
N GLU A 222 10.65 -20.25 -7.76
CA GLU A 222 11.12 -20.86 -9.01
C GLU A 222 11.07 -19.95 -10.26
N SER A 223 11.31 -18.65 -10.09
CA SER A 223 11.27 -17.71 -11.21
C SER A 223 12.63 -17.54 -11.88
N ALA A 224 12.61 -17.10 -13.15
CA ALA A 224 13.80 -16.65 -13.87
C ALA A 224 14.46 -15.40 -13.23
N LEU A 225 13.86 -14.86 -12.17
CA LEU A 225 14.34 -13.72 -11.38
C LEU A 225 15.55 -14.08 -10.52
N VAL A 226 15.71 -15.33 -10.12
CA VAL A 226 16.77 -15.73 -9.18
C VAL A 226 18.17 -15.40 -9.75
N ASP A 227 18.38 -15.62 -11.03
CA ASP A 227 19.69 -15.35 -11.68
C ASP A 227 19.89 -13.85 -12.01
N ALA A 228 18.83 -13.09 -12.24
CA ALA A 228 18.89 -11.65 -12.49
C ALA A 228 18.90 -10.81 -11.21
N ASN A 229 18.58 -11.42 -10.09
CA ASN A 229 18.29 -10.78 -8.82
C ASN A 229 19.51 -10.10 -8.19
N ASP A 230 20.64 -10.81 -8.14
CA ASP A 230 21.82 -10.32 -7.41
C ASP A 230 22.40 -9.04 -8.04
N ASP A 231 22.50 -8.98 -9.36
CA ASP A 231 23.07 -7.81 -10.06
C ASP A 231 22.11 -6.61 -10.04
N LEU A 232 20.81 -6.84 -10.24
CA LEU A 232 19.81 -5.77 -10.26
C LEU A 232 19.57 -5.21 -8.85
N ALA A 233 19.45 -6.07 -7.86
CA ALA A 233 19.28 -5.68 -6.46
C ALA A 233 20.48 -4.87 -5.96
N LEU A 234 21.71 -5.33 -6.21
CA LEU A 234 22.96 -4.63 -5.84
C LEU A 234 23.05 -3.24 -6.49
N ARG A 235 22.62 -3.09 -7.75
CA ARG A 235 22.67 -1.80 -8.46
C ARG A 235 21.63 -0.83 -7.96
N VAL A 236 20.40 -1.28 -7.77
CA VAL A 236 19.35 -0.43 -7.17
C VAL A 236 19.77 -0.02 -5.76
N GLU A 237 20.38 -0.92 -5.00
CA GLU A 237 20.88 -0.64 -3.67
C GLU A 237 22.08 0.33 -3.70
N SER A 238 23.03 0.16 -4.61
CA SER A 238 24.13 1.11 -4.77
C SER A 238 23.66 2.51 -5.11
N HIS A 239 22.58 2.66 -5.88
CA HIS A 239 21.95 3.96 -6.16
C HIS A 239 21.08 4.49 -5.02
N ARG A 240 20.58 3.63 -4.14
CA ARG A 240 19.89 4.04 -2.90
C ARG A 240 20.89 4.47 -1.81
N THR A 241 22.01 3.75 -1.67
CA THR A 241 23.02 4.04 -0.63
C THR A 241 23.89 5.25 -0.96
N THR A 242 24.16 5.56 -2.21
CA THR A 242 24.77 6.84 -2.60
C THR A 242 23.89 8.05 -2.27
N SER A 243 22.62 7.84 -1.95
CA SER A 243 21.72 8.92 -1.53
C SER A 243 22.00 9.48 -0.12
N MET A 244 22.83 8.84 0.68
CA MET A 244 23.22 9.41 1.99
C MET A 244 24.29 10.50 1.86
N GLU A 245 24.91 10.69 0.69
CA GLU A 245 25.93 11.71 0.44
C GLU A 245 25.66 12.64 -0.75
N GLY A 246 24.37 12.79 -1.16
CA GLY A 246 24.02 13.95 -2.00
C GLY A 246 23.43 13.74 -3.37
N ASP A 247 23.19 12.61 -3.98
CA ASP A 247 22.37 12.55 -5.20
C ASP A 247 21.61 11.22 -5.33
N SER A 248 20.38 11.20 -4.80
CA SER A 248 19.49 10.06 -5.03
C SER A 248 19.12 9.94 -6.51
N LEU A 249 18.81 8.74 -6.99
CA LEU A 249 18.30 8.54 -8.36
C LEU A 249 17.09 9.46 -8.63
N ILE A 250 16.27 9.70 -7.63
CA ILE A 250 15.12 10.61 -7.71
C ILE A 250 15.59 12.07 -7.90
N ASP A 251 16.65 12.50 -7.21
CA ASP A 251 17.18 13.85 -7.38
C ASP A 251 17.83 14.02 -8.75
N SER A 252 18.47 12.97 -9.26
CA SER A 252 18.99 12.96 -10.65
C SER A 252 17.86 13.04 -11.68
N VAL A 253 16.76 12.29 -11.48
CA VAL A 253 15.57 12.40 -12.34
C VAL A 253 14.96 13.80 -12.25
N ARG A 254 14.81 14.33 -11.04
CA ARG A 254 14.26 15.67 -10.79
C ARG A 254 15.11 16.76 -11.46
N SER A 255 16.43 16.71 -11.30
CA SER A 255 17.36 17.64 -11.94
C SER A 255 17.26 17.54 -13.46
N ASN A 256 17.33 16.34 -14.04
CA ASN A 256 17.22 16.17 -15.49
C ASN A 256 15.90 16.71 -16.06
N LEU A 257 14.79 16.53 -15.35
CA LEU A 257 13.49 17.08 -15.76
C LEU A 257 13.43 18.61 -15.62
N SER A 258 14.00 19.17 -14.55
CA SER A 258 14.00 20.61 -14.29
C SER A 258 14.93 21.38 -15.21
N ASP A 259 16.04 20.77 -15.60
CA ASP A 259 17.08 21.39 -16.45
C ASP A 259 16.75 21.28 -17.96
N SER A 260 15.77 20.45 -18.33
CA SER A 260 15.37 20.27 -19.73
C SER A 260 14.48 21.41 -20.22
N GLU A 261 14.82 21.98 -21.36
CA GLU A 261 14.05 23.05 -22.00
C GLU A 261 12.91 22.53 -22.89
N SER A 262 12.90 21.22 -23.20
CA SER A 262 11.90 20.58 -24.05
C SER A 262 11.63 19.14 -23.62
N LEU A 263 10.48 18.60 -24.05
CA LEU A 263 10.11 17.19 -23.82
C LEU A 263 11.13 16.23 -24.44
N ASP A 264 11.62 16.53 -25.64
CA ASP A 264 12.63 15.70 -26.34
C ASP A 264 13.94 15.65 -25.56
N GLU A 265 14.36 16.77 -24.99
CA GLU A 265 15.55 16.86 -24.16
C GLU A 265 15.36 16.08 -22.85
N ALA A 266 14.20 16.24 -22.18
CA ALA A 266 13.88 15.47 -20.98
C ALA A 266 13.90 13.95 -21.23
N VAL A 267 13.28 13.49 -22.31
CA VAL A 267 13.28 12.08 -22.70
C VAL A 267 14.69 11.58 -23.00
N THR A 268 15.49 12.39 -23.69
CA THR A 268 16.89 12.04 -24.01
C THR A 268 17.72 11.89 -22.74
N SER A 269 17.60 12.86 -21.81
CA SER A 269 18.32 12.86 -20.53
C SER A 269 17.92 11.67 -19.65
N LEU A 270 16.63 11.35 -19.58
CA LEU A 270 16.15 10.19 -18.83
C LEU A 270 16.59 8.88 -19.45
N ASN A 271 16.61 8.77 -20.79
CA ASN A 271 17.12 7.58 -21.46
C ASN A 271 18.63 7.40 -21.23
N GLN A 272 19.39 8.48 -21.20
CA GLN A 272 20.81 8.42 -20.86
C GLN A 272 21.02 7.98 -19.42
N LEU A 273 20.29 8.55 -18.46
CA LEU A 273 20.33 8.13 -17.07
C LEU A 273 19.95 6.65 -16.90
N HIS A 274 18.89 6.19 -17.56
CA HIS A 274 18.50 4.78 -17.58
C HIS A 274 19.65 3.89 -18.11
N PHE A 275 20.29 4.29 -19.20
CA PHE A 275 21.39 3.53 -19.79
C PHE A 275 22.59 3.48 -18.83
N GLU A 276 22.94 4.57 -18.17
CA GLU A 276 24.03 4.64 -17.19
C GLU A 276 23.76 3.71 -15.99
N VAL A 277 22.52 3.70 -15.50
CA VAL A 277 22.13 2.88 -14.34
C VAL A 277 22.06 1.38 -14.66
N PHE A 278 21.56 1.02 -15.85
CA PHE A 278 21.25 -0.37 -16.21
C PHE A 278 22.10 -0.95 -17.34
N SER A 279 23.20 -0.29 -17.73
CA SER A 279 24.02 -0.70 -18.90
C SER A 279 24.60 -2.10 -18.81
N ASP A 280 24.89 -2.57 -17.59
CA ASP A 280 25.56 -3.85 -17.34
C ASP A 280 24.59 -4.94 -16.83
N VAL A 281 23.30 -4.63 -16.70
CA VAL A 281 22.29 -5.63 -16.31
C VAL A 281 22.04 -6.58 -17.48
N GLU A 282 22.02 -7.88 -17.21
CA GLU A 282 21.70 -8.88 -18.21
C GLU A 282 20.26 -8.71 -18.71
N ARG A 283 20.12 -8.28 -19.97
CA ARG A 283 18.83 -7.88 -20.55
C ARG A 283 17.84 -9.02 -20.64
N ASP A 284 18.30 -10.23 -20.90
CA ASP A 284 17.41 -11.39 -21.08
C ASP A 284 16.74 -11.78 -19.75
N GLY A 285 17.51 -11.84 -18.65
CA GLY A 285 16.96 -12.10 -17.32
C GLY A 285 15.99 -11.00 -16.86
N LEU A 286 16.33 -9.73 -17.10
CA LEU A 286 15.44 -8.60 -16.77
C LEU A 286 14.14 -8.65 -17.58
N TYR A 287 14.20 -9.04 -18.85
CA TYR A 287 13.01 -9.17 -19.69
C TYR A 287 12.08 -10.29 -19.22
N GLU A 288 12.61 -11.46 -18.88
CA GLU A 288 11.82 -12.56 -18.32
C GLU A 288 11.19 -12.19 -16.98
N ALA A 289 11.94 -11.54 -16.10
CA ALA A 289 11.45 -10.99 -14.84
C ALA A 289 10.31 -10.00 -15.04
N ALA A 290 10.44 -9.08 -15.99
CA ALA A 290 9.41 -8.11 -16.31
C ALA A 290 8.13 -8.81 -16.86
N ARG A 291 8.27 -9.81 -17.72
CA ARG A 291 7.14 -10.60 -18.21
C ARG A 291 6.41 -11.33 -17.09
N GLU A 292 7.15 -11.86 -16.13
CA GLU A 292 6.56 -12.50 -14.96
C GLU A 292 5.79 -11.49 -14.11
N TYR A 293 6.36 -10.32 -13.86
CA TYR A 293 5.68 -9.24 -13.14
C TYR A 293 4.41 -8.75 -13.86
N LEU A 294 4.42 -8.65 -15.18
CA LEU A 294 3.21 -8.30 -15.95
C LEU A 294 2.05 -9.26 -15.67
N GLN A 295 2.33 -10.52 -15.41
CA GLN A 295 1.32 -11.55 -15.16
C GLN A 295 0.92 -11.66 -13.69
N LYS A 296 1.93 -11.67 -12.80
CA LYS A 296 1.74 -11.93 -11.36
C LYS A 296 1.52 -10.66 -10.55
N GLY A 297 1.98 -9.51 -11.03
CA GLY A 297 1.82 -8.22 -10.35
C GLY A 297 2.50 -8.13 -9.00
N GLY A 298 2.11 -7.16 -8.22
CA GLY A 298 2.70 -6.83 -6.92
C GLY A 298 1.82 -7.16 -5.70
N VAL A 299 0.86 -8.07 -5.83
CA VAL A 299 0.04 -8.57 -4.72
C VAL A 299 0.32 -10.05 -4.51
N PHE A 300 0.81 -10.40 -3.32
CA PHE A 300 1.22 -11.75 -2.98
C PHE A 300 0.31 -12.35 -1.92
N LEU A 301 -0.04 -13.61 -2.11
CA LEU A 301 -0.52 -14.48 -1.05
C LEU A 301 0.55 -15.54 -0.81
N ARG A 302 0.79 -15.89 0.45
CA ARG A 302 1.63 -17.01 0.85
C ARG A 302 1.02 -18.32 0.39
N ALA A 303 1.17 -18.65 -0.87
CA ALA A 303 0.77 -19.94 -1.42
C ALA A 303 1.48 -20.13 -2.76
N LYS A 304 1.78 -21.38 -3.11
CA LYS A 304 2.28 -21.72 -4.44
C LYS A 304 1.35 -21.17 -5.52
N GLU A 305 1.90 -20.79 -6.66
CA GLU A 305 1.10 -20.38 -7.82
C GLU A 305 0.21 -21.53 -8.26
N THR A 306 -1.07 -21.37 -8.02
CA THR A 306 -2.12 -22.35 -8.32
C THR A 306 -3.37 -21.62 -8.81
N PRO A 307 -4.29 -22.31 -9.52
CA PRO A 307 -5.59 -21.72 -9.85
C PRO A 307 -6.36 -21.24 -8.61
N VAL A 308 -6.19 -21.91 -7.47
CA VAL A 308 -6.82 -21.52 -6.19
C VAL A 308 -6.29 -20.18 -5.71
N LYS A 309 -4.97 -19.93 -5.81
CA LYS A 309 -4.36 -18.63 -5.46
C LYS A 309 -4.92 -17.49 -6.31
N ASN A 310 -5.08 -17.70 -7.60
CA ASN A 310 -5.68 -16.74 -8.51
C ASN A 310 -7.13 -16.40 -8.12
N GLU A 311 -7.92 -17.41 -7.79
CA GLU A 311 -9.31 -17.21 -7.35
C GLU A 311 -9.39 -16.51 -6.00
N LEU A 312 -8.46 -16.77 -5.08
CA LEU A 312 -8.37 -16.05 -3.81
C LEU A 312 -8.03 -14.57 -4.02
N ILE A 313 -7.02 -14.25 -4.81
CA ILE A 313 -6.66 -12.84 -5.12
C ILE A 313 -7.83 -12.13 -5.77
N ARG A 314 -8.49 -12.78 -6.72
CA ARG A 314 -9.68 -12.24 -7.37
C ARG A 314 -10.82 -12.01 -6.39
N SER A 315 -11.10 -12.99 -5.54
CA SER A 315 -12.16 -12.91 -4.53
C SER A 315 -11.90 -11.81 -3.52
N HIS A 316 -10.65 -11.62 -3.06
CA HIS A 316 -10.28 -10.51 -2.20
C HIS A 316 -10.50 -9.16 -2.89
N PHE A 317 -10.11 -9.02 -4.15
CA PHE A 317 -10.34 -7.78 -4.89
C PHE A 317 -11.85 -7.50 -5.08
N LEU A 318 -12.65 -8.52 -5.38
CA LEU A 318 -14.10 -8.36 -5.49
C LEU A 318 -14.76 -8.04 -4.14
N LEU A 319 -14.34 -8.70 -3.05
CA LEU A 319 -14.80 -8.36 -1.71
C LEU A 319 -14.49 -6.90 -1.36
N TYR A 320 -13.29 -6.45 -1.69
CA TYR A 320 -12.90 -5.06 -1.52
C TYR A 320 -13.85 -4.09 -2.24
N LEU A 321 -14.13 -4.33 -3.52
CA LEU A 321 -15.04 -3.48 -4.30
C LEU A 321 -16.49 -3.53 -3.79
N TYR A 322 -17.01 -4.73 -3.54
CA TYR A 322 -18.44 -4.92 -3.23
C TYR A 322 -18.80 -4.66 -1.78
N LYS A 323 -17.91 -4.95 -0.87
CA LYS A 323 -18.21 -4.92 0.58
C LYS A 323 -17.56 -3.73 1.28
N GLU A 324 -16.30 -3.49 1.01
CA GLU A 324 -15.55 -2.50 1.78
C GLU A 324 -15.67 -1.11 1.14
N LEU A 325 -15.20 -0.96 -0.08
CA LEU A 325 -15.21 0.32 -0.79
C LEU A 325 -16.64 0.85 -1.03
N ALA A 326 -17.54 -0.03 -1.48
CA ALA A 326 -18.93 0.34 -1.70
C ALA A 326 -19.66 0.77 -0.42
N LYS A 327 -19.31 0.18 0.72
CA LYS A 327 -19.93 0.50 2.00
C LYS A 327 -19.41 1.82 2.57
N TYR A 328 -18.14 2.10 2.39
CA TYR A 328 -17.52 3.33 2.81
C TYR A 328 -18.22 4.55 2.19
N GLU A 329 -18.39 4.58 0.88
CA GLU A 329 -19.03 5.67 0.15
C GLU A 329 -20.58 5.53 0.03
N SER A 330 -21.18 4.60 0.73
CA SER A 330 -22.63 4.33 0.66
C SER A 330 -23.12 4.08 -0.77
N ILE A 331 -22.31 3.41 -1.59
CA ILE A 331 -22.60 3.11 -2.98
C ILE A 331 -23.81 2.18 -3.09
N GLN A 332 -24.86 2.63 -3.77
CA GLN A 332 -26.10 1.85 -3.89
C GLN A 332 -25.99 0.68 -4.87
N ARG A 333 -25.10 0.80 -5.90
CA ARG A 333 -24.89 -0.20 -6.94
C ARG A 333 -23.43 -0.60 -7.03
N PRO A 334 -22.93 -1.39 -6.06
CA PRO A 334 -21.52 -1.80 -6.01
C PRO A 334 -21.08 -2.63 -7.23
N GLU A 335 -22.02 -3.26 -7.93
CA GLU A 335 -21.75 -3.94 -9.19
C GLU A 335 -21.18 -3.01 -10.27
N ASN A 336 -21.44 -1.71 -10.20
CA ASN A 336 -20.89 -0.75 -11.14
C ASN A 336 -19.42 -0.48 -10.90
N LEU A 337 -18.94 -0.54 -9.66
CA LEU A 337 -17.50 -0.50 -9.36
C LEU A 337 -16.76 -1.66 -10.02
N HIS A 338 -17.32 -2.87 -9.93
CA HIS A 338 -16.78 -4.04 -10.60
C HIS A 338 -16.85 -3.93 -12.14
N ARG A 339 -17.95 -3.39 -12.69
CA ARG A 339 -18.08 -3.16 -14.14
C ARG A 339 -17.02 -2.19 -14.64
N ILE A 340 -16.78 -1.08 -13.93
CA ILE A 340 -15.73 -0.12 -14.28
C ILE A 340 -14.35 -0.78 -14.20
N ALA A 341 -14.06 -1.53 -13.14
CA ALA A 341 -12.80 -2.28 -13.04
C ALA A 341 -12.63 -3.29 -14.19
N SER A 342 -13.72 -3.94 -14.62
CA SER A 342 -13.71 -4.86 -15.77
C SER A 342 -13.52 -4.14 -17.12
N ILE A 343 -14.07 -2.94 -17.28
CA ILE A 343 -13.80 -2.07 -18.44
C ILE A 343 -12.31 -1.67 -18.43
N ALA A 344 -11.78 -1.21 -17.30
CA ALA A 344 -10.38 -0.88 -17.16
C ALA A 344 -9.45 -2.06 -17.45
N ALA A 345 -9.85 -3.30 -17.11
CA ALA A 345 -9.10 -4.49 -17.43
C ALA A 345 -9.11 -4.84 -18.92
N SER A 346 -10.28 -4.81 -19.54
CA SER A 346 -10.45 -5.20 -20.94
C SER A 346 -9.93 -4.17 -21.93
N GLN A 347 -9.98 -2.88 -21.55
CA GLN A 347 -9.64 -1.73 -22.38
C GLN A 347 -8.49 -0.92 -21.78
N ALA A 348 -7.56 -1.58 -21.09
CA ALA A 348 -6.45 -0.93 -20.42
C ALA A 348 -5.65 -0.01 -21.34
N GLY A 349 -5.65 1.28 -21.04
CA GLY A 349 -4.95 2.30 -21.81
C GLY A 349 -5.59 2.63 -23.16
N ASP A 350 -6.79 2.14 -23.46
CA ASP A 350 -7.56 2.58 -24.62
C ASP A 350 -8.41 3.79 -24.23
N GLU A 351 -8.67 4.65 -25.22
CA GLU A 351 -9.45 5.86 -24.99
C GLU A 351 -10.94 5.52 -24.81
N LEU A 352 -11.51 5.99 -23.72
CA LEU A 352 -12.90 5.79 -23.33
C LEU A 352 -13.65 7.13 -23.28
N ARG A 353 -14.92 7.12 -23.65
CA ARG A 353 -15.82 8.26 -23.50
C ARG A 353 -16.71 8.04 -22.27
N TYR A 354 -16.89 9.09 -21.48
CA TYR A 354 -17.81 9.05 -20.34
C TYR A 354 -19.25 8.70 -20.74
N THR A 355 -19.67 9.13 -21.94
CA THR A 355 -21.00 8.77 -22.50
C THR A 355 -21.15 7.27 -22.70
N ASP A 356 -20.13 6.61 -23.23
CA ASP A 356 -20.16 5.18 -23.50
C ASP A 356 -20.18 4.38 -22.19
N MET A 357 -19.40 4.83 -21.17
CA MET A 357 -19.46 4.25 -19.82
C MET A 357 -20.82 4.47 -19.16
N SER A 358 -21.38 5.66 -19.27
CA SER A 358 -22.71 6.02 -18.77
C SER A 358 -23.80 5.10 -19.33
N GLU A 359 -23.77 4.84 -20.64
CA GLU A 359 -24.69 3.93 -21.31
C GLU A 359 -24.49 2.47 -20.86
N GLN A 360 -23.23 2.00 -20.78
CA GLN A 360 -22.92 0.64 -20.34
C GLN A 360 -23.31 0.37 -18.88
N LEU A 361 -23.19 1.37 -18.01
CA LEU A 361 -23.49 1.26 -16.59
C LEU A 361 -24.96 1.59 -16.27
N GLU A 362 -25.71 2.10 -17.24
CA GLU A 362 -27.09 2.58 -17.06
C GLU A 362 -27.23 3.63 -15.94
N VAL A 363 -26.28 4.57 -15.89
CA VAL A 363 -26.25 5.68 -14.94
C VAL A 363 -25.91 6.99 -15.64
N ASP A 364 -26.14 8.12 -14.98
CA ASP A 364 -25.71 9.42 -15.50
C ASP A 364 -24.19 9.63 -15.38
N ARG A 365 -23.68 10.63 -16.09
CA ARG A 365 -22.25 10.95 -16.11
C ARG A 365 -21.70 11.30 -14.72
N ARG A 366 -22.47 12.03 -13.90
CA ARG A 366 -22.01 12.42 -12.55
C ARG A 366 -21.80 11.20 -11.66
N THR A 367 -22.67 10.20 -11.85
CA THR A 367 -22.53 8.92 -11.14
C THR A 367 -21.29 8.15 -11.62
N VAL A 368 -20.95 8.22 -12.92
CA VAL A 368 -19.68 7.65 -13.42
C VAL A 368 -18.49 8.35 -12.80
N ASP A 369 -18.47 9.68 -12.78
CA ASP A 369 -17.41 10.48 -12.15
C ASP A 369 -17.27 10.12 -10.65
N SER A 370 -18.38 9.99 -9.93
CA SER A 370 -18.36 9.58 -8.52
C SER A 370 -17.78 8.18 -8.31
N TYR A 371 -18.16 7.21 -9.15
CA TYR A 371 -17.61 5.85 -9.05
C TYR A 371 -16.12 5.79 -9.37
N LEU A 372 -15.65 6.57 -10.35
CA LEU A 372 -14.24 6.67 -10.69
C LEU A 372 -13.45 7.31 -9.55
N SER A 373 -13.97 8.37 -8.94
CA SER A 373 -13.37 9.00 -7.76
C SER A 373 -13.20 8.01 -6.61
N VAL A 374 -14.24 7.23 -6.30
CA VAL A 374 -14.18 6.19 -5.25
C VAL A 374 -13.14 5.10 -5.57
N LEU A 375 -13.04 4.69 -6.83
CA LEU A 375 -12.06 3.69 -7.25
C LEU A 375 -10.62 4.23 -7.24
N ASP A 376 -10.40 5.51 -7.53
CA ASP A 376 -9.09 6.15 -7.46
C ASP A 376 -8.67 6.37 -6.01
N GLU A 377 -9.56 6.88 -5.16
CA GLU A 377 -9.32 7.00 -3.72
C GLU A 377 -9.03 5.64 -3.07
N GLY A 378 -9.73 4.60 -3.50
CA GLY A 378 -9.46 3.21 -3.11
C GLY A 378 -8.25 2.57 -3.79
N LEU A 379 -7.43 3.32 -4.49
CA LEU A 379 -6.20 2.85 -5.16
C LEU A 379 -6.42 1.61 -6.06
N SER A 380 -7.61 1.49 -6.65
CA SER A 380 -8.00 0.34 -7.47
C SER A 380 -7.89 0.60 -8.96
N VAL A 381 -8.49 1.70 -9.41
CA VAL A 381 -8.49 2.16 -10.80
C VAL A 381 -8.10 3.64 -10.80
N SER A 382 -7.23 4.02 -11.70
CA SER A 382 -6.86 5.42 -11.90
C SER A 382 -7.18 5.87 -13.31
N GLU A 383 -7.46 7.16 -13.44
CA GLU A 383 -7.72 7.82 -14.71
C GLU A 383 -6.48 8.54 -15.25
N SER A 384 -6.40 8.62 -16.58
CA SER A 384 -5.50 9.50 -17.30
C SER A 384 -6.28 10.28 -18.35
N HIS A 385 -6.09 11.59 -18.39
CA HIS A 385 -6.79 12.48 -19.30
C HIS A 385 -5.89 12.99 -20.41
N ASP A 386 -6.47 13.40 -21.53
CA ASP A 386 -5.74 14.04 -22.61
C ASP A 386 -5.39 15.47 -22.21
N PHE A 387 -4.10 15.76 -22.09
CA PHE A 387 -3.56 17.07 -21.75
C PHE A 387 -3.98 18.17 -22.73
N SER A 388 -4.19 17.82 -24.00
CA SER A 388 -4.55 18.79 -25.06
C SER A 388 -6.00 19.26 -24.98
N LEU A 389 -6.87 18.60 -24.21
CA LEU A 389 -8.30 18.87 -24.16
C LEU A 389 -8.66 19.72 -22.93
N GLN A 390 -9.21 20.90 -23.16
CA GLN A 390 -9.72 21.79 -22.08
C GLN A 390 -10.90 21.20 -21.29
N ARG A 391 -11.50 20.11 -21.76
CA ARG A 391 -12.61 19.41 -21.11
C ARG A 391 -12.36 17.93 -21.16
N HIS A 392 -12.31 17.30 -20.00
CA HIS A 392 -12.21 15.85 -19.86
C HIS A 392 -13.47 15.15 -20.39
N ARG A 393 -13.50 14.89 -21.70
CA ARG A 393 -14.57 14.13 -22.37
C ARG A 393 -14.20 12.68 -22.60
N ARG A 394 -12.90 12.40 -22.55
CA ARG A 394 -12.29 11.11 -22.80
C ARG A 394 -11.28 10.84 -21.71
N THR A 395 -11.16 9.59 -21.33
CA THR A 395 -10.24 9.14 -20.31
C THR A 395 -9.65 7.80 -20.72
N ARG A 396 -8.51 7.47 -20.16
CA ARG A 396 -7.94 6.11 -20.17
C ARG A 396 -7.97 5.59 -18.75
N LEU A 397 -8.41 4.34 -18.58
CA LEU A 397 -8.49 3.71 -17.27
C LEU A 397 -7.39 2.66 -17.11
N TYR A 398 -6.83 2.62 -15.91
CA TYR A 398 -5.79 1.68 -15.56
C TYR A 398 -6.05 1.09 -14.18
N LEU A 399 -6.01 -0.23 -14.07
CA LEU A 399 -5.93 -0.89 -12.78
C LEU A 399 -4.53 -0.69 -12.18
N ARG A 400 -4.44 -0.55 -10.86
CA ARG A 400 -3.16 -0.31 -10.18
C ARG A 400 -2.30 -1.58 -10.03
N ASN A 401 -2.85 -2.75 -10.38
CA ASN A 401 -2.14 -4.03 -10.37
C ASN A 401 -2.40 -4.83 -11.65
N PRO A 402 -1.38 -5.19 -12.43
CA PRO A 402 -1.54 -5.95 -13.66
C PRO A 402 -2.19 -7.32 -13.44
N ARG A 403 -1.99 -7.96 -12.28
CA ARG A 403 -2.66 -9.23 -11.97
C ARG A 403 -4.20 -9.09 -11.94
N HIS A 404 -4.72 -7.98 -11.45
CA HIS A 404 -6.17 -7.73 -11.51
C HIS A 404 -6.67 -7.59 -12.95
N VAL A 405 -5.86 -7.01 -13.84
CA VAL A 405 -6.16 -6.99 -15.29
C VAL A 405 -6.31 -8.42 -15.82
N VAL A 406 -5.33 -9.28 -15.54
CA VAL A 406 -5.37 -10.70 -15.94
C VAL A 406 -6.63 -11.39 -15.41
N LEU A 407 -6.89 -11.26 -14.11
CA LEU A 407 -7.99 -11.98 -13.44
C LEU A 407 -9.39 -11.50 -13.85
N LEU A 408 -9.57 -10.22 -14.17
CA LEU A 408 -10.85 -9.67 -14.60
C LEU A 408 -11.12 -9.89 -16.10
N SER A 409 -10.08 -9.90 -16.95
CA SER A 409 -10.21 -10.10 -18.39
C SER A 409 -10.60 -11.53 -18.76
N GLN A 410 -10.25 -12.51 -17.96
CA GLN A 410 -10.49 -13.93 -18.26
C GLN A 410 -11.94 -14.35 -18.34
N ARG A 411 -12.86 -13.63 -17.69
CA ARG A 411 -14.29 -14.00 -17.67
C ARG A 411 -15.04 -13.70 -18.96
N GLN A 412 -14.51 -12.87 -19.83
CA GLN A 412 -15.21 -12.50 -21.05
C GLN A 412 -15.02 -13.51 -22.20
N GLU A 413 -13.96 -14.35 -22.14
CA GLU A 413 -13.60 -15.20 -23.27
C GLU A 413 -13.90 -16.70 -23.10
N HIS A 414 -14.12 -17.25 -21.89
CA HIS A 414 -14.31 -18.69 -21.74
C HIS A 414 -15.34 -19.10 -20.67
N HIS A 415 -16.33 -19.86 -21.11
CA HIS A 415 -17.30 -20.59 -20.29
C HIS A 415 -16.76 -21.92 -19.71
N GLY A 416 -15.44 -22.05 -19.49
CA GLY A 416 -14.84 -23.27 -18.96
C GLY A 416 -13.74 -22.97 -17.96
N PHE A 417 -13.84 -23.57 -16.78
CA PHE A 417 -12.81 -23.59 -15.74
C PHE A 417 -11.62 -24.48 -16.14
N GLU A 418 -10.97 -24.24 -17.25
CA GLU A 418 -9.77 -24.99 -17.60
C GLU A 418 -8.51 -24.23 -17.17
N THR A 419 -7.73 -24.96 -16.40
CA THR A 419 -6.38 -24.73 -15.92
C THR A 419 -5.60 -23.66 -16.68
N TYR A 420 -5.44 -22.52 -16.04
CA TYR A 420 -4.67 -21.42 -16.56
C TYR A 420 -3.17 -21.65 -16.29
N GLU A 421 -2.45 -22.05 -17.31
CA GLU A 421 -0.99 -21.95 -17.30
C GLU A 421 -0.64 -20.48 -17.58
N LEU A 422 -0.32 -19.74 -16.52
CA LEU A 422 0.09 -18.33 -16.56
C LEU A 422 1.26 -18.03 -17.52
N THR A 423 1.98 -19.04 -17.98
CA THR A 423 3.33 -18.86 -18.52
C THR A 423 3.46 -18.94 -20.04
N ARG A 424 2.45 -19.30 -20.85
CA ARG A 424 2.69 -19.62 -22.26
C ARG A 424 1.79 -19.04 -23.35
N SER A 425 0.72 -18.35 -23.03
CA SER A 425 -0.25 -17.96 -24.09
C SER A 425 -0.81 -16.54 -24.05
N LEU A 426 -0.11 -15.59 -23.43
CA LEU A 426 -0.50 -14.20 -23.62
C LEU A 426 -0.20 -13.81 -25.07
N ASN A 427 -1.22 -13.35 -25.80
CA ASN A 427 -0.97 -12.74 -27.09
C ASN A 427 -0.30 -11.36 -26.91
N HIS A 428 0.42 -10.89 -27.93
CA HIS A 428 1.15 -9.62 -27.87
C HIS A 428 0.26 -8.42 -27.54
N GLU A 429 -0.99 -8.42 -27.94
CA GLU A 429 -1.95 -7.35 -27.67
C GLU A 429 -2.26 -7.26 -26.16
N PHE A 430 -2.48 -8.40 -25.53
CA PHE A 430 -2.77 -8.45 -24.10
C PHE A 430 -1.52 -8.12 -23.25
N GLU A 431 -0.34 -8.66 -23.64
CA GLU A 431 0.94 -8.26 -23.03
C GLU A 431 1.15 -6.74 -23.10
N TYR A 432 0.81 -6.13 -24.23
CA TYR A 432 0.91 -4.68 -24.39
C TYR A 432 -0.03 -3.91 -23.46
N LYS A 433 -1.26 -4.40 -23.23
CA LYS A 433 -2.19 -3.82 -22.24
C LYS A 433 -1.64 -3.91 -20.82
N LEU A 434 -1.05 -5.05 -20.45
CA LEU A 434 -0.39 -5.19 -19.15
C LEU A 434 0.80 -4.25 -19.01
N ALA A 435 1.63 -4.13 -20.03
CA ALA A 435 2.77 -3.23 -20.04
C ALA A 435 2.33 -1.76 -19.90
N LYS A 436 1.29 -1.33 -20.61
CA LYS A 436 0.71 0.01 -20.44
C LYS A 436 0.25 0.23 -18.99
N THR A 437 -0.41 -0.76 -18.38
CA THR A 437 -0.88 -0.67 -17.00
C THR A 437 0.28 -0.48 -16.02
N VAL A 438 1.34 -1.26 -16.16
CA VAL A 438 2.53 -1.14 -15.32
C VAL A 438 3.26 0.18 -15.54
N ALA A 439 3.45 0.57 -16.80
CA ALA A 439 4.09 1.83 -17.16
C ALA A 439 3.34 3.03 -16.56
N PHE A 440 2.01 3.03 -16.67
CA PHE A 440 1.17 4.08 -16.08
C PHE A 440 1.32 4.13 -14.55
N ASP A 441 1.17 2.99 -13.86
CA ASP A 441 1.27 2.94 -12.40
C ASP A 441 2.65 3.40 -11.91
N HIS A 442 3.73 2.93 -12.55
CA HIS A 442 5.08 3.32 -12.17
C HIS A 442 5.35 4.81 -12.49
N THR A 443 4.82 5.33 -13.60
CA THR A 443 4.91 6.75 -13.93
C THR A 443 4.16 7.62 -12.92
N LYS A 444 2.96 7.22 -12.51
CA LYS A 444 2.18 7.93 -11.47
C LYS A 444 2.94 7.98 -10.15
N ARG A 445 3.54 6.87 -9.74
CA ARG A 445 4.39 6.83 -8.52
C ARG A 445 5.65 7.69 -8.65
N LEU A 446 6.28 7.72 -9.82
CA LEU A 446 7.45 8.54 -10.06
C LEU A 446 7.08 10.02 -10.07
N ALA A 447 6.01 10.41 -10.77
CA ALA A 447 5.54 11.78 -10.82
C ALA A 447 5.24 12.33 -9.42
N TRP A 448 4.62 11.52 -8.57
CA TRP A 448 4.39 11.85 -7.18
C TRP A 448 5.68 12.14 -6.41
N LYS A 449 6.68 11.25 -6.50
CA LYS A 449 7.96 11.42 -5.83
C LYS A 449 8.78 12.61 -6.34
N VAL A 450 8.76 12.82 -7.66
CA VAL A 450 9.51 13.92 -8.30
C VAL A 450 8.85 15.27 -8.04
N GLY A 451 7.52 15.31 -7.99
CA GLY A 451 6.76 16.54 -7.82
C GLY A 451 6.86 17.21 -6.45
N ASN A 452 7.54 16.61 -5.46
CA ASN A 452 7.51 17.05 -4.05
C ASN A 452 6.07 17.31 -3.54
N SER A 453 5.08 16.67 -4.17
CA SER A 453 3.72 16.83 -3.71
C SER A 453 3.53 16.00 -2.45
N GLU A 454 3.12 16.66 -1.41
CA GLU A 454 2.70 16.03 -0.17
C GLU A 454 1.41 15.22 -0.37
N SER A 455 0.79 15.29 -1.54
CA SER A 455 -0.42 14.57 -1.90
C SER A 455 -0.22 13.65 -3.10
N GLU A 456 -0.94 12.54 -3.13
CA GLU A 456 -1.03 11.61 -4.27
C GLU A 456 -1.76 12.19 -5.50
N ASP A 457 -2.15 13.47 -5.47
CA ASP A 457 -2.91 14.16 -6.50
C ASP A 457 -2.12 14.48 -7.77
N SER A 458 -0.92 13.89 -7.95
CA SER A 458 -0.22 14.01 -9.21
C SER A 458 -1.01 13.29 -10.32
N SER A 459 -1.61 14.06 -11.21
CA SER A 459 -2.24 13.54 -12.41
C SER A 459 -1.16 13.11 -13.41
N VAL A 460 -1.36 11.94 -14.04
CA VAL A 460 -0.60 11.54 -15.22
C VAL A 460 -1.52 11.70 -16.42
N GLU A 461 -1.17 12.65 -17.28
CA GLU A 461 -1.92 12.95 -18.49
C GLU A 461 -1.21 12.36 -19.71
N TYR A 462 -1.95 12.14 -20.78
CA TYR A 462 -1.37 11.68 -22.03
C TYR A 462 -1.53 12.73 -23.13
N VAL A 463 -0.64 12.69 -24.10
CA VAL A 463 -0.75 13.47 -25.33
C VAL A 463 -1.00 12.51 -26.47
N GLU A 464 -2.04 12.75 -27.26
CA GLU A 464 -2.30 12.01 -28.49
C GLU A 464 -1.36 12.56 -29.58
N THR A 465 -0.38 11.73 -30.00
CA THR A 465 0.60 12.08 -31.04
C THR A 465 0.14 11.60 -32.41
#